data_4b3f4e12eb3f8d0cb01cad77ea3a12dc
#
_entry.id   4b3f4e12eb3f8d0cb01cad77ea3a12dc
#
_cell.length_a   1.000
_cell.length_b   1.000
_cell.length_c   1.000
_cell.angle_alpha   90.00
_cell.angle_beta   90.00
_cell.angle_gamma   90.00
#
_symmetry.space_group_name_H-M   'P 1'
#
loop_
_entity.id
_entity.type
_entity.pdbx_description
1 polymer ?
#
loop_
_entity_poly.entity_id
_entity_poly.type
_entity_poly.pdbx_seq_one_letter_code
_entity_poly.pdbx_strand_id
1 'polypeptide(L)'
;MPTLTPTRIAALLQPYLGTEVIDNNTLIGQLNLYLDLLLRWNARTNLTAIREPEAIVARHFGESLFAARILSPRLPANATLLDFGSGAGFPGLPIQLYRPDLQVTLSESQNKKATFLREAVRTLGLTTEIWAARTETLPADRQFNCVTLRAVDKMDTAIAAATTRVSPTGLMAILAGETSHDQHPAPLALWSQETHPLPESTNRHLHLYRHPTP
;
A
#
# COMPACT_ATOMS: atom_id res chain seq x y z
N MET A 1 12.55 -23.01 -7.47
CA MET A 1 11.59 -22.64 -8.53
C MET A 1 10.67 -21.59 -7.97
N PRO A 2 10.16 -20.63 -8.74
CA PRO A 2 9.18 -19.66 -8.28
C PRO A 2 7.89 -20.38 -7.85
N THR A 3 7.21 -19.83 -6.83
CA THR A 3 6.00 -20.44 -6.23
C THR A 3 4.83 -20.45 -7.20
N LEU A 4 4.68 -19.39 -8.00
CA LEU A 4 3.67 -19.30 -9.06
C LEU A 4 4.33 -18.95 -10.39
N THR A 5 3.68 -19.35 -11.50
CA THR A 5 4.14 -18.92 -12.83
C THR A 5 3.78 -17.45 -13.08
N PRO A 6 4.57 -16.69 -13.86
CA PRO A 6 4.23 -15.31 -14.25
C PRO A 6 2.84 -15.21 -14.87
N THR A 7 2.45 -16.16 -15.72
CA THR A 7 1.12 -16.22 -16.35
C THR A 7 0.00 -16.34 -15.31
N ARG A 8 0.23 -17.13 -14.24
CA ARG A 8 -0.78 -17.26 -13.17
C ARG A 8 -0.91 -16.00 -12.36
N ILE A 9 0.21 -15.34 -12.04
CA ILE A 9 0.20 -14.04 -11.35
C ILE A 9 -0.55 -13.00 -12.17
N ALA A 10 -0.25 -12.90 -13.48
CA ALA A 10 -0.93 -11.96 -14.38
C ALA A 10 -2.45 -12.21 -14.42
N ALA A 11 -2.88 -13.47 -14.51
CA ALA A 11 -4.29 -13.83 -14.52
C ALA A 11 -5.00 -13.44 -13.21
N LEU A 12 -4.36 -13.63 -12.05
CA LEU A 12 -4.90 -13.24 -10.75
C LEU A 12 -4.99 -11.72 -10.56
N LEU A 13 -4.12 -10.96 -11.20
CA LEU A 13 -4.07 -9.50 -11.09
C LEU A 13 -4.97 -8.77 -12.11
N GLN A 14 -5.43 -9.46 -13.14
CA GLN A 14 -6.24 -8.87 -14.21
C GLN A 14 -7.47 -8.10 -13.70
N PRO A 15 -8.27 -8.57 -12.72
CA PRO A 15 -9.42 -7.82 -12.22
C PRO A 15 -9.05 -6.46 -11.59
N TYR A 16 -7.84 -6.34 -11.06
CA TYR A 16 -7.35 -5.16 -10.35
C TYR A 16 -6.70 -4.12 -11.27
N LEU A 17 -6.02 -4.61 -12.30
CA LEU A 17 -5.27 -3.76 -13.23
C LEU A 17 -6.12 -3.25 -14.42
N GLY A 18 -7.25 -3.91 -14.70
CA GLY A 18 -8.05 -3.61 -15.88
C GLY A 18 -7.30 -3.93 -17.17
N THR A 19 -7.57 -3.18 -18.24
CA THR A 19 -6.99 -3.41 -19.57
C THR A 19 -5.59 -2.82 -19.76
N GLU A 20 -5.10 -2.03 -18.78
CA GLU A 20 -3.95 -1.14 -19.02
C GLU A 20 -2.57 -1.76 -18.92
N VAL A 21 -2.37 -2.95 -18.35
CA VAL A 21 -1.00 -3.30 -17.92
C VAL A 21 -0.59 -4.76 -18.07
N ILE A 22 -1.27 -5.56 -18.83
CA ILE A 22 -0.93 -7.01 -18.84
C ILE A 22 0.40 -7.31 -19.56
N ASP A 23 0.99 -6.35 -20.25
CA ASP A 23 2.24 -6.55 -21.01
C ASP A 23 3.53 -6.14 -20.25
N ASN A 24 3.43 -5.89 -18.94
CA ASN A 24 4.59 -5.51 -18.13
C ASN A 24 5.28 -6.72 -17.49
N ASN A 25 6.06 -7.45 -18.28
CA ASN A 25 6.87 -8.58 -17.79
C ASN A 25 7.78 -8.20 -16.62
N THR A 26 8.21 -6.95 -16.52
CA THR A 26 9.05 -6.44 -15.43
C THR A 26 8.26 -6.40 -14.12
N LEU A 27 7.06 -5.82 -14.11
CA LEU A 27 6.21 -5.74 -12.92
C LEU A 27 5.85 -7.15 -12.41
N ILE A 28 5.41 -8.03 -13.30
CA ILE A 28 5.06 -9.42 -12.94
C ILE A 28 6.29 -10.16 -12.39
N GLY A 29 7.47 -9.98 -12.99
CA GLY A 29 8.71 -10.56 -12.49
C GLY A 29 9.07 -10.07 -11.08
N GLN A 30 8.96 -8.76 -10.82
CA GLN A 30 9.21 -8.18 -9.50
C GLN A 30 8.19 -8.65 -8.46
N LEU A 31 6.91 -8.75 -8.81
CA LEU A 31 5.87 -9.29 -7.92
C LEU A 31 6.11 -10.77 -7.59
N ASN A 32 6.61 -11.54 -8.54
CA ASN A 32 6.97 -12.95 -8.29
C ASN A 32 8.16 -13.07 -7.32
N LEU A 33 9.21 -12.27 -7.50
CA LEU A 33 10.32 -12.19 -6.56
C LEU A 33 9.86 -11.76 -5.16
N TYR A 34 8.94 -10.81 -5.10
CA TYR A 34 8.35 -10.33 -3.85
C TYR A 34 7.53 -11.43 -3.16
N LEU A 35 6.70 -12.17 -3.91
CA LEU A 35 5.92 -13.29 -3.38
C LEU A 35 6.83 -14.35 -2.76
N ASP A 36 7.85 -14.78 -3.48
CA ASP A 36 8.80 -15.78 -2.99
C ASP A 36 9.53 -15.32 -1.73
N LEU A 37 9.95 -14.05 -1.68
CA LEU A 37 10.58 -13.47 -0.50
C LEU A 37 9.60 -13.44 0.69
N LEU A 38 8.38 -12.94 0.47
CA LEU A 38 7.34 -12.84 1.48
C LEU A 38 7.01 -14.21 2.09
N LEU A 39 6.85 -15.23 1.28
CA LEU A 39 6.56 -16.60 1.75
C LEU A 39 7.69 -17.17 2.60
N ARG A 40 8.95 -17.00 2.19
CA ARG A 40 10.11 -17.44 2.98
C ARG A 40 10.17 -16.78 4.35
N TRP A 41 9.92 -15.47 4.41
CA TRP A 41 9.89 -14.74 5.67
C TRP A 41 8.66 -15.07 6.51
N ASN A 42 7.49 -15.20 5.89
CA ASN A 42 6.24 -15.46 6.59
C ASN A 42 6.23 -16.81 7.31
N ALA A 43 7.02 -17.77 6.82
CA ALA A 43 7.23 -19.05 7.51
C ALA A 43 7.84 -18.91 8.92
N ARG A 44 8.51 -17.77 9.20
CA ARG A 44 9.27 -17.55 10.45
C ARG A 44 8.82 -16.32 11.24
N THR A 45 8.11 -15.38 10.64
CA THR A 45 7.89 -14.03 11.21
C THR A 45 6.47 -13.50 11.16
N ASN A 46 5.49 -14.30 10.80
CA ASN A 46 4.07 -13.86 10.75
C ASN A 46 3.87 -12.46 10.17
N LEU A 47 4.40 -12.22 8.97
CA LEU A 47 4.26 -10.95 8.26
C LEU A 47 2.82 -10.70 7.83
N THR A 48 2.11 -11.76 7.47
CA THR A 48 0.69 -11.77 7.10
C THR A 48 0.01 -13.05 7.55
N ALA A 49 -1.28 -12.96 7.88
CA ALA A 49 -2.11 -14.12 8.20
C ALA A 49 -2.46 -14.96 6.96
N ILE A 50 -2.42 -14.37 5.77
CA ILE A 50 -2.68 -15.08 4.51
C ILE A 50 -1.43 -15.88 4.13
N ARG A 51 -1.61 -17.19 3.91
CA ARG A 51 -0.49 -18.10 3.62
C ARG A 51 -0.54 -18.67 2.21
N GLU A 52 -1.71 -18.76 1.62
CA GLU A 52 -1.91 -19.28 0.26
C GLU A 52 -1.36 -18.29 -0.77
N PRO A 53 -0.43 -18.72 -1.65
CA PRO A 53 0.23 -17.82 -2.61
C PRO A 53 -0.74 -17.04 -3.50
N GLU A 54 -1.77 -17.70 -4.04
CA GLU A 54 -2.78 -17.06 -4.89
C GLU A 54 -3.61 -16.04 -4.13
N ALA A 55 -3.95 -16.33 -2.87
CA ALA A 55 -4.67 -15.40 -2.02
C ALA A 55 -3.79 -14.17 -1.65
N ILE A 56 -2.47 -14.35 -1.48
CA ILE A 56 -1.53 -13.24 -1.31
C ILE A 56 -1.52 -12.37 -2.56
N VAL A 57 -1.43 -12.97 -3.75
CA VAL A 57 -1.43 -12.22 -5.01
C VAL A 57 -2.73 -11.45 -5.18
N ALA A 58 -3.88 -12.08 -5.02
CA ALA A 58 -5.17 -11.41 -5.19
C ALA A 58 -5.38 -10.31 -4.13
N ARG A 59 -5.23 -10.65 -2.85
CA ARG A 59 -5.58 -9.75 -1.74
C ARG A 59 -4.52 -8.72 -1.40
N HIS A 60 -3.24 -9.07 -1.45
CA HIS A 60 -2.21 -8.11 -1.09
C HIS A 60 -1.70 -7.36 -2.31
N PHE A 61 -1.27 -8.05 -3.36
CA PHE A 61 -0.78 -7.36 -4.55
C PHE A 61 -1.94 -6.73 -5.33
N GLY A 62 -3.02 -7.47 -5.61
CA GLY A 62 -4.16 -7.00 -6.40
C GLY A 62 -4.78 -5.73 -5.82
N GLU A 63 -5.16 -5.74 -4.53
CA GLU A 63 -5.75 -4.57 -3.88
C GLU A 63 -4.79 -3.36 -3.86
N SER A 64 -3.48 -3.60 -3.64
CA SER A 64 -2.48 -2.54 -3.65
C SER A 64 -2.27 -1.95 -5.05
N LEU A 65 -2.29 -2.79 -6.09
CA LEU A 65 -2.18 -2.36 -7.49
C LEU A 65 -3.45 -1.65 -7.97
N PHE A 66 -4.63 -2.07 -7.49
CA PHE A 66 -5.87 -1.33 -7.72
C PHE A 66 -5.75 0.09 -7.13
N ALA A 67 -5.26 0.20 -5.89
CA ALA A 67 -5.00 1.50 -5.28
C ALA A 67 -3.98 2.31 -6.11
N ALA A 68 -2.90 1.69 -6.57
CA ALA A 68 -1.91 2.34 -7.43
C ALA A 68 -2.53 2.91 -8.70
N ARG A 69 -3.37 2.15 -9.38
CA ARG A 69 -4.10 2.57 -10.59
C ARG A 69 -5.01 3.76 -10.34
N ILE A 70 -5.78 3.73 -9.24
CA ILE A 70 -6.68 4.83 -8.87
C ILE A 70 -5.89 6.08 -8.45
N LEU A 71 -4.76 5.92 -7.77
CA LEU A 71 -3.91 7.03 -7.32
C LEU A 71 -3.08 7.64 -8.46
N SER A 72 -2.69 6.85 -9.46
CA SER A 72 -1.77 7.27 -10.52
C SER A 72 -2.14 8.59 -11.20
N PRO A 73 -3.38 8.81 -11.69
CA PRO A 73 -3.76 10.07 -12.33
C PRO A 73 -3.91 11.25 -11.34
N ARG A 74 -3.88 10.97 -10.04
CA ARG A 74 -4.09 11.94 -8.96
C ARG A 74 -2.79 12.45 -8.35
N LEU A 75 -1.67 11.80 -8.66
CA LEU A 75 -0.36 12.11 -8.10
C LEU A 75 0.55 12.65 -9.21
N PRO A 76 1.21 13.80 -8.98
CA PRO A 76 2.20 14.32 -9.92
C PRO A 76 3.39 13.36 -10.08
N ALA A 77 4.22 13.59 -11.08
CA ALA A 77 5.48 12.89 -11.21
C ALA A 77 6.39 13.18 -9.99
N ASN A 78 7.12 12.17 -9.55
CA ASN A 78 8.00 12.23 -8.36
C ASN A 78 7.28 12.59 -7.05
N ALA A 79 5.96 12.38 -6.97
CA ALA A 79 5.21 12.62 -5.74
C ALA A 79 5.76 11.79 -4.57
N THR A 80 5.68 12.38 -3.37
CA THR A 80 6.04 11.70 -2.13
C THR A 80 4.87 10.88 -1.59
N LEU A 81 5.11 9.64 -1.19
CA LEU A 81 4.12 8.75 -0.59
C LEU A 81 4.64 8.19 0.74
N LEU A 82 3.82 8.29 1.77
CA LEU A 82 4.03 7.62 3.05
C LEU A 82 3.08 6.43 3.17
N ASP A 83 3.62 5.24 3.37
CA ASP A 83 2.84 4.07 3.76
C ASP A 83 2.89 3.91 5.28
N PHE A 84 1.78 4.20 5.94
CA PHE A 84 1.66 4.27 7.40
C PHE A 84 1.43 2.88 7.99
N GLY A 85 2.41 2.36 8.74
CA GLY A 85 2.33 1.02 9.31
C GLY A 85 2.41 -0.07 8.26
N SER A 86 3.42 -0.01 7.40
CA SER A 86 3.54 -0.78 6.16
C SER A 86 3.50 -2.30 6.33
N GLY A 87 3.79 -2.83 7.53
CA GLY A 87 3.78 -4.27 7.78
C GLY A 87 4.72 -5.03 6.87
N ALA A 88 4.13 -5.84 6.01
CA ALA A 88 4.86 -6.55 4.95
C ALA A 88 5.02 -5.70 3.67
N GLY A 89 4.88 -4.37 3.72
CA GLY A 89 5.08 -3.45 2.60
C GLY A 89 3.81 -3.20 1.76
N PHE A 90 2.63 -3.40 2.32
CA PHE A 90 1.36 -3.20 1.62
C PHE A 90 0.58 -2.00 2.17
N PRO A 91 0.13 -1.08 1.31
CA PRO A 91 0.21 -1.13 -0.15
C PRO A 91 1.47 -0.50 -0.78
N GLY A 92 2.39 0.07 0.00
CA GLY A 92 3.47 0.93 -0.46
C GLY A 92 4.39 0.33 -1.53
N LEU A 93 4.91 -0.89 -1.33
CA LEU A 93 5.82 -1.51 -2.31
C LEU A 93 5.14 -1.83 -3.66
N PRO A 94 3.94 -2.45 -3.73
CA PRO A 94 3.27 -2.63 -5.01
C PRO A 94 2.92 -1.31 -5.71
N ILE A 95 2.58 -0.25 -4.96
CA ILE A 95 2.35 1.08 -5.53
C ILE A 95 3.64 1.60 -6.18
N GLN A 96 4.79 1.46 -5.53
CA GLN A 96 6.06 1.90 -6.09
C GLN A 96 6.50 1.05 -7.30
N LEU A 97 6.22 -0.26 -7.29
CA LEU A 97 6.48 -1.10 -8.46
C LEU A 97 5.64 -0.68 -9.67
N TYR A 98 4.41 -0.21 -9.43
CA TYR A 98 3.52 0.31 -10.49
C TYR A 98 3.90 1.72 -10.94
N ARG A 99 4.36 2.59 -10.02
CA ARG A 99 4.80 3.97 -10.24
C ARG A 99 6.23 4.16 -9.71
N PRO A 100 7.24 3.72 -10.48
CA PRO A 100 8.64 3.75 -10.05
C PRO A 100 9.20 5.15 -9.81
N ASP A 101 8.54 6.17 -10.34
CA ASP A 101 8.88 7.58 -10.13
C ASP A 101 8.53 8.11 -8.73
N LEU A 102 7.65 7.44 -7.99
CA LEU A 102 7.26 7.91 -6.66
C LEU A 102 8.39 7.79 -5.64
N GLN A 103 8.50 8.79 -4.76
CA GLN A 103 9.39 8.78 -3.60
C GLN A 103 8.65 8.17 -2.41
N VAL A 104 8.82 6.88 -2.19
CA VAL A 104 8.07 6.13 -1.17
C VAL A 104 8.84 6.02 0.13
N THR A 105 8.18 6.31 1.24
CA THR A 105 8.64 6.06 2.61
C THR A 105 7.72 5.01 3.24
N LEU A 106 8.27 3.90 3.70
CA LEU A 106 7.55 2.87 4.46
C LEU A 106 7.84 3.07 5.94
N SER A 107 6.81 3.32 6.74
CA SER A 107 6.94 3.43 8.19
C SER A 107 6.49 2.14 8.88
N GLU A 108 7.39 1.53 9.65
CA GLU A 108 7.13 0.29 10.38
C GLU A 108 7.90 0.26 11.70
N SER A 109 7.20 0.13 12.81
CA SER A 109 7.81 0.19 14.15
C SER A 109 8.38 -1.14 14.64
N GLN A 110 7.95 -2.27 14.07
CA GLN A 110 8.43 -3.59 14.46
C GLN A 110 9.74 -3.93 13.73
N ASN A 111 10.82 -4.05 14.47
CA ASN A 111 12.17 -4.31 13.91
C ASN A 111 12.24 -5.48 12.93
N LYS A 112 11.53 -6.59 13.23
CA LYS A 112 11.52 -7.77 12.32
C LYS A 112 10.87 -7.43 10.97
N LYS A 113 9.76 -6.70 10.97
CA LYS A 113 9.08 -6.26 9.75
C LYS A 113 9.92 -5.22 9.00
N ALA A 114 10.52 -4.25 9.71
CA ALA A 114 11.43 -3.28 9.10
C ALA A 114 12.66 -3.96 8.45
N THR A 115 13.18 -5.04 9.05
CA THR A 115 14.26 -5.83 8.44
C THR A 115 13.81 -6.52 7.15
N PHE A 116 12.61 -7.12 7.16
CA PHE A 116 12.00 -7.67 5.95
C PHE A 116 11.85 -6.60 4.85
N LEU A 117 11.35 -5.41 5.20
CA LEU A 117 11.18 -4.32 4.24
C LEU A 117 12.51 -3.90 3.59
N ARG A 118 13.60 -3.81 4.37
CA ARG A 118 14.93 -3.50 3.81
C ARG A 118 15.39 -4.57 2.81
N GLU A 119 15.16 -5.85 3.13
CA GLU A 119 15.48 -6.94 2.20
C GLU A 119 14.60 -6.91 0.96
N ALA A 120 13.29 -6.63 1.10
CA ALA A 120 12.37 -6.52 -0.02
C ALA A 120 12.77 -5.36 -0.96
N VAL A 121 13.04 -4.17 -0.43
CA VAL A 121 13.50 -3.01 -1.18
C VAL A 121 14.76 -3.33 -1.98
N ARG A 122 15.76 -3.95 -1.35
CA ARG A 122 17.00 -4.36 -2.01
C ARG A 122 16.76 -5.41 -3.11
N THR A 123 15.93 -6.42 -2.82
CA THR A 123 15.64 -7.52 -3.76
C THR A 123 14.88 -7.02 -4.98
N LEU A 124 14.00 -6.04 -4.80
CA LEU A 124 13.18 -5.46 -5.86
C LEU A 124 13.89 -4.32 -6.62
N GLY A 125 15.10 -3.92 -6.19
CA GLY A 125 15.86 -2.84 -6.81
C GLY A 125 15.21 -1.46 -6.62
N LEU A 126 14.49 -1.24 -5.53
CA LEU A 126 13.79 0.02 -5.25
C LEU A 126 14.65 0.98 -4.41
N THR A 127 14.32 2.27 -4.49
CA THR A 127 14.97 3.35 -3.71
C THR A 127 14.11 3.80 -2.51
N THR A 128 13.21 2.94 -2.04
CA THR A 128 12.27 3.19 -0.95
C THR A 128 13.00 3.47 0.36
N GLU A 129 12.60 4.53 1.05
CA GLU A 129 13.04 4.80 2.41
C GLU A 129 12.30 3.91 3.42
N ILE A 130 13.02 3.36 4.39
CA ILE A 130 12.44 2.61 5.51
C ILE A 130 12.59 3.42 6.80
N TRP A 131 11.49 3.97 7.30
CA TRP A 131 11.40 4.58 8.62
C TRP A 131 11.10 3.51 9.66
N ALA A 132 12.16 2.95 10.26
CA ALA A 132 12.06 1.83 11.21
C ALA A 132 11.69 2.32 12.62
N ALA A 133 10.61 3.07 12.74
CA ALA A 133 10.08 3.63 13.98
C ALA A 133 8.58 3.91 13.83
N ARG A 134 7.94 4.40 14.87
CA ARG A 134 6.55 4.88 14.79
C ARG A 134 6.46 6.07 13.85
N THR A 135 5.43 6.14 13.04
CA THR A 135 5.21 7.22 12.06
C THR A 135 5.15 8.60 12.73
N GLU A 136 4.62 8.66 13.94
CA GLU A 136 4.50 9.89 14.72
C GLU A 136 5.86 10.52 15.06
N THR A 137 6.94 9.72 15.01
CA THR A 137 8.30 10.20 15.27
C THR A 137 8.99 10.79 14.03
N LEU A 138 8.35 10.77 12.86
CA LEU A 138 8.83 11.52 11.71
C LEU A 138 8.92 13.03 12.06
N PRO A 139 9.88 13.79 11.52
CA PRO A 139 9.94 15.23 11.68
C PRO A 139 8.58 15.89 11.42
N ALA A 140 8.18 16.84 12.27
CA ALA A 140 6.83 17.42 12.25
C ALA A 140 6.50 18.14 10.93
N ASP A 141 7.50 18.69 10.27
CA ASP A 141 7.42 19.40 8.99
C ASP A 141 7.39 18.45 7.78
N ARG A 142 7.59 17.16 7.99
CA ARG A 142 7.60 16.19 6.90
C ARG A 142 6.19 15.79 6.52
N GLN A 143 5.75 16.27 5.36
CA GLN A 143 4.45 15.99 4.76
C GLN A 143 4.59 15.30 3.39
N PHE A 144 3.51 14.63 2.95
CA PHE A 144 3.51 13.78 1.76
C PHE A 144 2.32 14.13 0.86
N ASN A 145 2.50 13.97 -0.45
CA ASN A 145 1.41 14.11 -1.42
C ASN A 145 0.35 13.02 -1.26
N CYS A 146 0.75 11.85 -0.79
CA CYS A 146 -0.17 10.75 -0.51
C CYS A 146 0.24 10.05 0.80
N VAL A 147 -0.76 9.73 1.64
CA VAL A 147 -0.56 8.85 2.80
C VAL A 147 -1.48 7.65 2.64
N THR A 148 -0.92 6.44 2.69
CA THR A 148 -1.68 5.19 2.61
C THR A 148 -1.78 4.51 3.96
N LEU A 149 -2.95 3.91 4.26
CA LEU A 149 -3.19 3.08 5.44
C LEU A 149 -3.88 1.79 5.02
N ARG A 150 -3.44 0.67 5.61
CA ARG A 150 -4.08 -0.63 5.43
C ARG A 150 -3.91 -1.50 6.67
N ALA A 151 -5.02 -1.98 7.25
CA ALA A 151 -5.03 -2.92 8.38
C ALA A 151 -4.11 -2.50 9.54
N VAL A 152 -4.10 -1.20 9.88
CA VAL A 152 -3.32 -0.65 10.98
C VAL A 152 -4.09 -0.85 12.29
N ASP A 153 -3.39 -1.28 13.33
CA ASP A 153 -3.98 -1.36 14.67
C ASP A 153 -4.45 0.03 15.14
N LYS A 154 -5.60 0.08 15.83
CA LYS A 154 -6.21 1.33 16.31
C LYS A 154 -6.38 2.35 15.18
N MET A 155 -7.10 1.96 14.14
CA MET A 155 -7.26 2.72 12.90
C MET A 155 -7.61 4.20 13.13
N ASP A 156 -8.53 4.54 14.05
CA ASP A 156 -8.90 5.93 14.32
C ASP A 156 -7.72 6.78 14.81
N THR A 157 -6.90 6.22 15.69
CA THR A 157 -5.67 6.88 16.17
C THR A 157 -4.65 7.03 15.03
N ALA A 158 -4.52 5.99 14.20
CA ALA A 158 -3.64 6.04 13.03
C ALA A 158 -4.09 7.07 12.01
N ILE A 159 -5.40 7.18 11.73
CA ILE A 159 -5.97 8.20 10.85
C ILE A 159 -5.68 9.59 11.40
N ALA A 160 -5.91 9.84 12.68
CA ALA A 160 -5.62 11.15 13.30
C ALA A 160 -4.13 11.53 13.18
N ALA A 161 -3.22 10.59 13.37
CA ALA A 161 -1.80 10.82 13.16
C ALA A 161 -1.46 11.02 11.66
N ALA A 162 -2.09 10.27 10.78
CA ALA A 162 -1.86 10.33 9.34
C ALA A 162 -2.32 11.66 8.73
N THR A 163 -3.40 12.29 9.22
CA THR A 163 -3.86 13.60 8.72
C THR A 163 -2.78 14.66 8.82
N THR A 164 -1.96 14.65 9.88
CA THR A 164 -0.86 15.61 10.06
C THR A 164 0.28 15.43 9.07
N ARG A 165 0.30 14.30 8.35
CA ARG A 165 1.34 13.94 7.37
C ARG A 165 0.92 14.20 5.93
N VAL A 166 -0.33 14.51 5.68
CA VAL A 166 -0.82 14.86 4.35
C VAL A 166 -0.52 16.32 4.06
N SER A 167 0.13 16.61 2.92
CA SER A 167 0.37 17.99 2.48
C SER A 167 -0.95 18.70 2.17
N PRO A 168 -0.99 20.05 2.15
CA PRO A 168 -2.24 20.81 1.92
C PRO A 168 -3.00 20.44 0.65
N THR A 169 -2.30 20.03 -0.40
CA THR A 169 -2.89 19.57 -1.67
C THR A 169 -2.87 18.05 -1.81
N GLY A 170 -2.49 17.36 -0.76
CA GLY A 170 -2.33 15.91 -0.75
C GLY A 170 -3.65 15.16 -0.55
N LEU A 171 -3.52 13.84 -0.49
CA LEU A 171 -4.64 12.94 -0.26
C LEU A 171 -4.25 11.79 0.68
N MET A 172 -5.25 11.22 1.33
CA MET A 172 -5.12 10.00 2.11
C MET A 172 -5.88 8.87 1.43
N ALA A 173 -5.28 7.68 1.36
CA ALA A 173 -5.87 6.48 0.79
C ALA A 173 -5.95 5.38 1.84
N ILE A 174 -7.16 4.93 2.16
CA ILE A 174 -7.42 3.90 3.18
C ILE A 174 -8.01 2.67 2.51
N LEU A 175 -7.31 1.53 2.62
CA LEU A 175 -7.84 0.22 2.22
C LEU A 175 -8.47 -0.44 3.46
N ALA A 176 -9.79 -0.52 3.49
CA ALA A 176 -10.57 -0.99 4.64
C ALA A 176 -11.66 -1.99 4.25
N GLY A 177 -12.12 -2.79 5.24
CA GLY A 177 -13.34 -3.59 5.13
C GLY A 177 -14.55 -2.84 5.68
N GLU A 178 -15.75 -3.38 5.45
CA GLU A 178 -17.05 -2.76 5.80
C GLU A 178 -17.21 -2.34 7.27
N THR A 179 -16.59 -3.06 8.19
CA THR A 179 -16.85 -2.87 9.62
C THR A 179 -16.14 -1.68 10.26
N SER A 180 -15.26 -1.02 9.52
CA SER A 180 -14.39 -0.02 10.13
C SER A 180 -14.70 1.42 9.77
N HIS A 181 -15.40 1.76 8.67
CA HIS A 181 -15.49 3.15 8.22
C HIS A 181 -16.67 3.48 7.30
N ASP A 182 -17.87 2.89 7.53
CA ASP A 182 -19.12 3.40 6.92
C ASP A 182 -19.49 4.79 7.44
N GLN A 183 -18.88 5.19 8.56
CA GLN A 183 -18.95 6.56 9.08
C GLN A 183 -17.63 7.27 8.76
N HIS A 184 -17.75 8.46 8.21
CA HIS A 184 -16.62 9.36 7.98
C HIS A 184 -15.82 9.50 9.29
N PRO A 185 -14.57 9.04 9.39
CA PRO A 185 -13.82 9.10 10.65
C PRO A 185 -13.76 10.53 11.16
N ALA A 186 -13.95 10.75 12.45
CA ALA A 186 -13.99 12.09 13.03
C ALA A 186 -12.82 13.00 12.61
N PRO A 187 -11.56 12.53 12.52
CA PRO A 187 -10.44 13.35 12.03
C PRO A 187 -10.57 13.79 10.57
N LEU A 188 -11.42 13.11 9.78
CA LEU A 188 -11.64 13.37 8.36
C LEU A 188 -13.01 14.01 8.07
N ALA A 189 -13.77 14.41 9.10
CA ALA A 189 -15.16 14.89 8.98
C ALA A 189 -15.33 16.06 7.98
N LEU A 190 -14.31 16.87 7.79
CA LEU A 190 -14.30 17.99 6.84
C LEU A 190 -13.63 17.66 5.50
N TRP A 191 -13.09 16.46 5.33
CA TRP A 191 -12.40 16.04 4.11
C TRP A 191 -13.42 15.52 3.09
N SER A 192 -13.22 15.81 1.82
CA SER A 192 -14.01 15.16 0.78
C SER A 192 -13.64 13.69 0.68
N GLN A 193 -14.63 12.82 0.48
CA GLN A 193 -14.45 11.38 0.36
C GLN A 193 -14.87 10.88 -1.02
N GLU A 194 -14.06 10.01 -1.60
CA GLU A 194 -14.37 9.21 -2.79
C GLU A 194 -14.16 7.74 -2.42
N THR A 195 -15.11 6.87 -2.77
CA THR A 195 -15.07 5.45 -2.40
C THR A 195 -15.09 4.57 -3.64
N HIS A 196 -14.17 3.62 -3.72
CA HIS A 196 -14.06 2.64 -4.79
C HIS A 196 -14.18 1.22 -4.23
N PRO A 197 -15.15 0.41 -4.67
CA PRO A 197 -15.20 -0.99 -4.29
C PRO A 197 -13.98 -1.73 -4.83
N LEU A 198 -13.36 -2.57 -4.01
CA LEU A 198 -12.24 -3.40 -4.45
C LEU A 198 -12.76 -4.57 -5.31
N PRO A 199 -12.13 -4.86 -6.44
CA PRO A 199 -12.47 -6.03 -7.25
C PRO A 199 -12.40 -7.32 -6.43
N GLU A 200 -13.19 -8.32 -6.81
CA GLU A 200 -13.25 -9.63 -6.15
C GLU A 200 -13.55 -9.55 -4.64
N SER A 201 -14.27 -8.49 -4.22
CA SER A 201 -14.65 -8.30 -2.83
C SER A 201 -16.03 -7.68 -2.73
N THR A 202 -16.85 -8.19 -1.80
CA THR A 202 -18.19 -7.66 -1.53
C THR A 202 -18.17 -6.57 -0.44
N ASN A 203 -17.09 -6.52 0.36
CA ASN A 203 -17.10 -5.75 1.59
C ASN A 203 -15.78 -5.00 1.86
N ARG A 204 -14.97 -4.78 0.84
CA ARG A 204 -13.73 -4.01 0.96
C ARG A 204 -13.68 -2.88 -0.04
N HIS A 205 -13.19 -1.74 0.43
CA HIS A 205 -13.16 -0.50 -0.33
C HIS A 205 -11.79 0.18 -0.23
N LEU A 206 -11.48 0.94 -1.25
CA LEU A 206 -10.47 1.99 -1.21
C LEU A 206 -11.21 3.32 -1.00
N HIS A 207 -10.97 3.97 0.12
CA HIS A 207 -11.46 5.30 0.41
C HIS A 207 -10.35 6.32 0.17
N LEU A 208 -10.64 7.34 -0.63
CA LEU A 208 -9.76 8.48 -0.85
C LEU A 208 -10.34 9.69 -0.12
N TYR A 209 -9.50 10.35 0.65
CA TYR A 209 -9.85 11.58 1.35
C TYR A 209 -8.94 12.71 0.87
N ARG A 210 -9.54 13.87 0.58
CA ARG A 210 -8.80 15.08 0.23
C ARG A 210 -9.03 16.15 1.28
N HIS A 211 -7.96 16.86 1.62
CA HIS A 211 -8.02 18.02 2.50
C HIS A 211 -9.04 19.01 1.95
N PRO A 212 -9.88 19.64 2.80
CA PRO A 212 -10.72 20.74 2.35
C PRO A 212 -9.82 21.82 1.73
N THR A 213 -10.16 22.21 0.50
CA THR A 213 -9.49 23.32 -0.16
C THR A 213 -9.71 24.58 0.67
N PRO A 214 -8.67 25.38 0.96
CA PRO A 214 -8.82 26.63 1.69
C PRO A 214 -9.71 27.62 0.95
#